data_2051d35396b6332b5d7bf47bf40b70d2
#
_entry.id   2051d35396b6332b5d7bf47bf40b70d2
#
_cell.length_a   1.000
_cell.length_b   1.000
_cell.length_c   1.000
_cell.angle_alpha   90.00
_cell.angle_beta   90.00
_cell.angle_gamma   90.00
#
_symmetry.space_group_name_H-M   'P 1'
#
loop_
_entity.id
_entity.type
_entity.pdbx_description
1 polymer ?
#
loop_
_entity_poly.entity_id
_entity_poly.type
_entity_poly.pdbx_seq_one_letter_code
_entity_poly.pdbx_strand_id
1 'polypeptide(L)'
;MTENFARSTLGPALCQAAHGVGVPEDPWPGFARRERRHRRNRLIRAAVAAVVAALVGVQANVVPLPGWAPGIAVAAAPAALLDAPPRGALAGDRAWLDTLRERISADPAMGRPTAPGGSKTDGFWKVGDRDRIRLLYGSDRPGRRVALVAVPLRFGLLTKETLVWYAGPAGADAGQMRYAGHSEAADDPVMTLMQAGPDGGAFAVVVGPPGSTVTISGDPRYTPRGTLEYEDIARADSSGVGFAVLPSGPLRHEPVVRVGDDNLVLFQGGLGGGPYAGIDPTAREMDVLLTAARRGARGTPMADADLRDVAGWALLDSRLPVAGTTVRVRWSGTEGGRPAALLTVQPAGGGVIAYAMHGDHRTGWGVDLRLLLPAEGADRRPVGWRIRADGGTRPPTGQVRVIAPPDAARVTVTVGGASPVAVALDASKAGTTRVPPDQPATLTAYATDGSVLGATPVPPVETDMSGLPGDSPATRVTP
;
A
#
# COMPACT_ATOMS: atom_id res chain seq x y z
N MET A 1 33.15 -16.84 -53.40
CA MET A 1 33.99 -18.05 -53.12
C MET A 1 34.08 -18.35 -51.62
N THR A 2 33.08 -18.04 -50.81
CA THR A 2 33.10 -18.15 -49.34
C THR A 2 31.98 -19.00 -48.73
N GLU A 3 31.11 -19.61 -49.53
CA GLU A 3 29.97 -20.40 -49.03
C GLU A 3 30.22 -21.92 -48.89
N ASN A 4 31.31 -22.43 -49.44
CA ASN A 4 31.59 -23.89 -49.45
C ASN A 4 32.42 -24.36 -48.24
N PHE A 5 32.99 -23.47 -47.42
CA PHE A 5 33.83 -23.86 -46.26
C PHE A 5 33.05 -24.22 -45.03
N ALA A 6 31.84 -23.63 -44.85
CA ALA A 6 31.01 -23.88 -43.67
C ALA A 6 30.28 -25.23 -43.65
N ARG A 7 30.05 -25.83 -44.85
CA ARG A 7 29.35 -27.14 -44.97
C ARG A 7 30.24 -28.37 -44.71
N SER A 8 31.56 -28.23 -44.79
CA SER A 8 32.48 -29.37 -44.64
C SER A 8 32.86 -29.69 -43.18
N THR A 9 32.66 -28.76 -42.26
CA THR A 9 33.04 -28.94 -40.83
C THR A 9 31.86 -29.26 -39.90
N LEU A 10 30.64 -28.98 -40.32
CA LEU A 10 29.42 -29.22 -39.53
C LEU A 10 29.04 -30.72 -39.51
N GLY A 11 29.25 -31.44 -40.58
CA GLY A 11 28.90 -32.86 -40.71
C GLY A 11 29.68 -33.75 -39.67
N PRO A 12 30.99 -33.67 -39.63
CA PRO A 12 31.79 -34.43 -38.65
C PRO A 12 31.48 -34.04 -37.19
N ALA A 13 31.25 -32.75 -36.90
CA ALA A 13 30.94 -32.29 -35.58
C ALA A 13 29.57 -32.81 -35.09
N LEU A 14 28.57 -32.85 -35.97
CA LEU A 14 27.26 -33.41 -35.67
C LEU A 14 27.29 -34.92 -35.48
N CYS A 15 28.08 -35.63 -36.28
CA CYS A 15 28.32 -37.09 -36.05
C CYS A 15 29.01 -37.36 -34.75
N GLN A 16 30.00 -36.57 -34.36
CA GLN A 16 30.73 -36.73 -33.11
C GLN A 16 29.84 -36.41 -31.90
N ALA A 17 28.97 -35.38 -31.98
CA ALA A 17 27.98 -35.09 -30.98
C ALA A 17 26.89 -36.18 -30.86
N ALA A 18 26.52 -36.82 -31.97
CA ALA A 18 25.55 -37.91 -31.96
C ALA A 18 26.09 -39.20 -31.32
N HIS A 19 27.38 -39.46 -31.41
CA HIS A 19 28.02 -40.64 -30.80
C HIS A 19 28.16 -40.51 -29.27
N GLY A 20 28.10 -39.30 -28.72
CA GLY A 20 28.11 -39.05 -27.26
C GLY A 20 26.76 -39.21 -26.57
N VAL A 21 25.68 -39.32 -27.32
CA VAL A 21 24.33 -39.52 -26.77
C VAL A 21 24.04 -41.01 -26.77
N GLY A 22 24.28 -41.69 -25.64
CA GLY A 22 23.89 -43.07 -25.45
C GLY A 22 22.40 -43.26 -25.73
N VAL A 23 22.03 -43.92 -26.79
CA VAL A 23 20.67 -44.33 -27.09
C VAL A 23 20.31 -45.45 -26.12
N PRO A 24 19.27 -45.34 -25.30
CA PRO A 24 18.84 -46.45 -24.43
C PRO A 24 18.43 -47.64 -25.29
N GLU A 25 18.82 -48.85 -24.91
CA GLU A 25 18.53 -50.11 -25.62
C GLU A 25 17.03 -50.33 -25.89
N ASP A 26 16.15 -49.71 -25.08
CA ASP A 26 14.69 -49.66 -25.31
C ASP A 26 14.12 -48.27 -24.97
N PRO A 27 13.81 -47.40 -25.94
CA PRO A 27 13.27 -46.08 -25.70
C PRO A 27 11.79 -46.09 -25.31
N TRP A 28 11.05 -47.18 -25.52
CA TRP A 28 9.61 -47.25 -25.34
C TRP A 28 9.14 -47.04 -23.88
N PRO A 29 9.78 -47.55 -22.83
CA PRO A 29 9.38 -47.28 -21.44
C PRO A 29 9.52 -45.79 -21.06
N GLY A 30 10.49 -45.10 -21.67
CA GLY A 30 10.71 -43.66 -21.47
C GLY A 30 9.62 -42.81 -22.13
N PHE A 31 9.22 -43.18 -23.37
CA PHE A 31 8.13 -42.54 -24.09
C PHE A 31 6.79 -42.75 -23.42
N ALA A 32 6.45 -43.95 -22.98
CA ALA A 32 5.20 -44.27 -22.29
C ALA A 32 5.10 -43.51 -20.95
N ARG A 33 6.21 -43.30 -20.22
CA ARG A 33 6.23 -42.47 -19.01
C ARG A 33 6.03 -40.98 -19.31
N ARG A 34 6.67 -40.46 -20.38
CA ARG A 34 6.49 -39.08 -20.82
C ARG A 34 5.07 -38.81 -21.29
N GLU A 35 4.49 -39.72 -22.05
CA GLU A 35 3.11 -39.59 -22.54
C GLU A 35 2.09 -39.62 -21.41
N ARG A 36 2.25 -40.51 -20.42
CA ARG A 36 1.41 -40.54 -19.20
C ARG A 36 1.58 -39.24 -18.38
N ARG A 37 2.79 -38.71 -18.28
CA ARG A 37 3.06 -37.44 -17.62
C ARG A 37 2.42 -36.27 -18.38
N HIS A 38 2.49 -36.28 -19.72
CA HIS A 38 1.83 -35.26 -20.57
C HIS A 38 0.31 -35.31 -20.49
N ARG A 39 -0.30 -36.52 -20.52
CA ARG A 39 -1.76 -36.68 -20.35
C ARG A 39 -2.19 -36.25 -18.95
N ARG A 40 -1.45 -36.61 -17.91
CA ARG A 40 -1.74 -36.15 -16.53
C ARG A 40 -1.60 -34.65 -16.39
N ASN A 41 -0.57 -34.04 -16.95
CA ASN A 41 -0.39 -32.60 -16.94
C ASN A 41 -1.44 -31.83 -17.75
N ARG A 42 -1.92 -32.41 -18.86
CA ARG A 42 -3.07 -31.84 -19.60
C ARG A 42 -4.36 -31.94 -18.81
N LEU A 43 -4.62 -33.04 -18.12
CA LEU A 43 -5.79 -33.19 -17.24
C LEU A 43 -5.71 -32.26 -16.05
N ILE A 44 -4.53 -32.10 -15.42
CA ILE A 44 -4.32 -31.13 -14.32
C ILE A 44 -4.53 -29.70 -14.82
N ARG A 45 -3.98 -29.35 -15.99
CA ARG A 45 -4.19 -28.00 -16.57
C ARG A 45 -5.65 -27.75 -16.95
N ALA A 46 -6.35 -28.75 -17.48
CA ALA A 46 -7.77 -28.65 -17.77
C ALA A 46 -8.61 -28.54 -16.49
N ALA A 47 -8.26 -29.30 -15.43
CA ALA A 47 -8.91 -29.21 -14.13
C ALA A 47 -8.64 -27.84 -13.47
N VAL A 48 -7.39 -27.34 -13.51
CA VAL A 48 -7.06 -26.00 -13.02
C VAL A 48 -7.78 -24.92 -13.82
N ALA A 49 -7.84 -25.03 -15.14
CA ALA A 49 -8.59 -24.09 -15.98
C ALA A 49 -10.10 -24.13 -15.68
N ALA A 50 -10.66 -25.31 -15.44
CA ALA A 50 -12.07 -25.46 -15.05
C ALA A 50 -12.33 -24.88 -13.64
N VAL A 51 -11.41 -25.09 -12.68
CA VAL A 51 -11.51 -24.49 -11.33
C VAL A 51 -11.37 -22.96 -11.40
N VAL A 52 -10.43 -22.45 -12.20
CA VAL A 52 -10.28 -21.00 -12.41
C VAL A 52 -11.51 -20.43 -13.11
N ALA A 53 -12.06 -21.10 -14.13
CA ALA A 53 -13.28 -20.67 -14.78
C ALA A 53 -14.50 -20.73 -13.84
N ALA A 54 -14.58 -21.74 -12.97
CA ALA A 54 -15.62 -21.83 -11.95
C ALA A 54 -15.46 -20.74 -10.87
N LEU A 55 -14.23 -20.47 -10.42
CA LEU A 55 -13.93 -19.39 -9.46
C LEU A 55 -14.24 -18.02 -10.06
N VAL A 56 -13.88 -17.78 -11.33
CA VAL A 56 -14.25 -16.54 -12.05
C VAL A 56 -15.76 -16.45 -12.23
N GLY A 57 -16.43 -17.55 -12.52
CA GLY A 57 -17.90 -17.62 -12.61
C GLY A 57 -18.61 -17.32 -11.29
N VAL A 58 -18.04 -17.76 -10.16
CA VAL A 58 -18.54 -17.49 -8.80
C VAL A 58 -18.28 -16.03 -8.39
N GLN A 59 -17.10 -15.49 -8.66
CA GLN A 59 -16.79 -14.08 -8.42
C GLN A 59 -17.64 -13.13 -9.27
N ALA A 60 -18.06 -13.57 -10.46
CA ALA A 60 -18.93 -12.78 -11.33
C ALA A 60 -20.44 -12.93 -11.03
N ASN A 61 -20.82 -13.63 -9.94
CA ASN A 61 -22.22 -13.96 -9.62
C ASN A 61 -22.99 -14.66 -10.77
N VAL A 62 -22.30 -15.31 -11.69
CA VAL A 62 -22.89 -15.94 -12.87
C VAL A 62 -23.40 -17.37 -12.57
N VAL A 63 -22.89 -18.01 -11.51
CA VAL A 63 -23.32 -19.34 -11.08
C VAL A 63 -23.61 -19.36 -9.59
N PRO A 64 -24.87 -19.47 -9.16
CA PRO A 64 -25.18 -19.69 -7.75
C PRO A 64 -24.65 -21.05 -7.31
N LEU A 65 -23.81 -21.09 -6.27
CA LEU A 65 -23.34 -22.34 -5.69
C LEU A 65 -24.50 -23.08 -5.01
N PRO A 66 -24.61 -24.40 -5.19
CA PRO A 66 -25.59 -25.21 -4.45
C PRO A 66 -25.32 -25.09 -2.94
N GLY A 67 -26.34 -24.94 -2.11
CA GLY A 67 -26.27 -24.74 -0.66
C GLY A 67 -25.57 -25.84 0.15
N TRP A 68 -25.08 -26.91 -0.50
CA TRP A 68 -24.32 -28.00 0.13
C TRP A 68 -22.79 -27.88 -0.09
N ALA A 69 -22.29 -26.85 -0.82
CA ALA A 69 -20.85 -26.68 -1.05
C ALA A 69 -20.15 -26.27 0.26
N PRO A 70 -19.37 -27.17 0.91
CA PRO A 70 -18.78 -26.85 2.19
C PRO A 70 -17.62 -25.86 2.02
N GLY A 71 -17.68 -24.75 2.72
CA GLY A 71 -16.50 -23.95 3.10
C GLY A 71 -15.99 -22.94 2.09
N ILE A 72 -16.66 -22.69 0.97
CA ILE A 72 -16.38 -21.52 0.13
C ILE A 72 -17.52 -20.51 0.33
N ALA A 73 -17.64 -20.01 1.53
CA ALA A 73 -18.24 -18.70 1.70
C ALA A 73 -17.22 -17.69 1.15
N VAL A 74 -17.24 -17.44 -0.16
CA VAL A 74 -16.88 -16.13 -0.65
C VAL A 74 -17.97 -15.25 -0.05
N ALA A 75 -17.69 -14.65 1.10
CA ALA A 75 -18.45 -13.53 1.56
C ALA A 75 -18.24 -12.45 0.49
N ALA A 76 -19.12 -12.42 -0.50
CA ALA A 76 -19.43 -11.19 -1.19
C ALA A 76 -19.94 -10.29 -0.07
N ALA A 77 -19.05 -9.51 0.55
CA ALA A 77 -19.48 -8.36 1.30
C ALA A 77 -20.42 -7.63 0.34
N PRO A 78 -21.69 -7.39 0.69
CA PRO A 78 -22.57 -6.64 -0.17
C PRO A 78 -21.80 -5.36 -0.48
N ALA A 79 -21.68 -5.01 -1.76
CA ALA A 79 -21.05 -3.77 -2.17
C ALA A 79 -21.96 -2.66 -1.68
N ALA A 80 -21.76 -2.23 -0.43
CA ALA A 80 -22.68 -1.34 0.31
C ALA A 80 -22.95 -0.03 -0.44
N LEU A 81 -22.07 0.34 -1.36
CA LEU A 81 -22.27 1.46 -2.28
C LEU A 81 -23.15 1.09 -3.45
N LEU A 82 -23.01 -0.09 -4.04
CA LEU A 82 -23.76 -0.50 -5.22
C LEU A 82 -25.24 -0.71 -4.91
N ASP A 83 -25.56 -1.19 -3.72
CA ASP A 83 -26.95 -1.45 -3.30
C ASP A 83 -27.62 -0.21 -2.68
N ALA A 84 -26.86 0.87 -2.50
CA ALA A 84 -27.38 2.11 -1.94
C ALA A 84 -28.30 2.87 -2.91
N PRO A 85 -29.35 3.51 -2.41
CA PRO A 85 -30.15 4.44 -3.23
C PRO A 85 -29.31 5.63 -3.69
N PRO A 86 -29.65 6.23 -4.84
CA PRO A 86 -28.98 7.44 -5.31
C PRO A 86 -29.05 8.55 -4.26
N ARG A 87 -27.95 9.28 -4.08
CA ARG A 87 -27.82 10.39 -3.11
C ARG A 87 -27.42 11.69 -3.77
N GLY A 88 -27.67 12.80 -3.09
CA GLY A 88 -27.37 14.16 -3.56
C GLY A 88 -28.49 14.81 -4.36
N ALA A 89 -28.31 16.09 -4.69
CA ALA A 89 -29.36 16.92 -5.30
C ALA A 89 -29.80 16.43 -6.69
N LEU A 90 -28.96 15.70 -7.40
CA LEU A 90 -29.27 15.17 -8.74
C LEU A 90 -29.89 13.76 -8.71
N ALA A 91 -30.12 13.17 -7.54
CA ALA A 91 -30.64 11.82 -7.41
C ALA A 91 -32.00 11.59 -8.08
N GLY A 92 -32.85 12.66 -8.14
CA GLY A 92 -34.17 12.63 -8.78
C GLY A 92 -34.23 13.15 -10.22
N ASP A 93 -33.12 13.67 -10.74
CA ASP A 93 -33.09 14.27 -12.09
C ASP A 93 -32.85 13.19 -13.17
N ARG A 94 -33.95 12.61 -13.63
CA ARG A 94 -33.90 11.53 -14.64
C ARG A 94 -33.40 12.04 -15.99
N ALA A 95 -33.79 13.23 -16.43
CA ALA A 95 -33.38 13.75 -17.71
C ALA A 95 -31.88 14.01 -17.76
N TRP A 96 -31.34 14.58 -16.69
CA TRP A 96 -29.91 14.76 -16.54
C TRP A 96 -29.16 13.42 -16.51
N LEU A 97 -29.65 12.40 -15.79
CA LEU A 97 -29.06 11.08 -15.72
C LEU A 97 -29.06 10.37 -17.08
N ASP A 98 -30.16 10.48 -17.85
CA ASP A 98 -30.23 9.85 -19.18
C ASP A 98 -29.21 10.47 -20.15
N THR A 99 -29.05 11.80 -20.11
CA THR A 99 -27.99 12.49 -20.86
C THR A 99 -26.60 12.08 -20.40
N LEU A 100 -26.38 11.88 -19.08
CA LEU A 100 -25.09 11.38 -18.55
C LEU A 100 -24.82 9.95 -19.02
N ARG A 101 -25.82 9.09 -19.07
CA ARG A 101 -25.71 7.71 -19.59
C ARG A 101 -25.26 7.69 -21.04
N GLU A 102 -25.81 8.59 -21.87
CA GLU A 102 -25.38 8.76 -23.26
C GLU A 102 -23.92 9.19 -23.34
N ARG A 103 -23.54 10.16 -22.53
CA ARG A 103 -22.18 10.68 -22.44
C ARG A 103 -21.18 9.61 -22.05
N ILE A 104 -21.51 8.80 -21.01
CA ILE A 104 -20.67 7.69 -20.52
C ILE A 104 -20.48 6.63 -21.60
N SER A 105 -21.56 6.26 -22.28
CA SER A 105 -21.52 5.23 -23.32
C SER A 105 -20.67 5.64 -24.52
N ALA A 106 -20.57 6.94 -24.80
CA ALA A 106 -19.76 7.51 -25.87
C ALA A 106 -18.32 7.88 -25.41
N ASP A 107 -17.98 7.77 -24.11
CA ASP A 107 -16.70 8.22 -23.58
C ASP A 107 -15.55 7.29 -23.96
N PRO A 108 -14.57 7.78 -24.76
CA PRO A 108 -13.42 6.95 -25.15
C PRO A 108 -12.45 6.65 -24.00
N ALA A 109 -12.58 7.32 -22.85
CA ALA A 109 -11.78 7.05 -21.65
C ALA A 109 -12.24 5.76 -20.96
N MET A 110 -13.50 5.36 -21.17
CA MET A 110 -14.02 4.11 -20.61
C MET A 110 -13.35 2.90 -21.28
N GLY A 111 -12.79 2.02 -20.44
CA GLY A 111 -12.11 0.81 -20.91
C GLY A 111 -10.64 1.00 -21.31
N ARG A 112 -10.06 2.18 -21.13
CA ARG A 112 -8.61 2.38 -21.30
C ARG A 112 -7.87 2.09 -19.99
N PRO A 113 -6.70 1.42 -20.06
CA PRO A 113 -5.84 1.26 -18.87
C PRO A 113 -5.39 2.64 -18.40
N THR A 114 -5.56 2.91 -17.11
CA THR A 114 -5.28 4.22 -16.49
C THR A 114 -3.86 4.36 -15.96
N ALA A 115 -3.09 3.28 -15.89
CA ALA A 115 -1.73 3.31 -15.36
C ALA A 115 -0.68 2.89 -16.40
N PRO A 116 0.52 3.50 -16.41
CA PRO A 116 1.68 2.94 -17.07
C PRO A 116 1.99 1.57 -16.45
N GLY A 117 1.75 0.50 -17.18
CA GLY A 117 1.89 -0.87 -16.66
C GLY A 117 0.59 -1.62 -16.40
N GLY A 118 -0.57 -1.00 -16.61
CA GLY A 118 -1.87 -1.65 -16.56
C GLY A 118 -1.95 -2.86 -17.50
N SER A 119 -2.71 -3.87 -17.11
CA SER A 119 -2.87 -5.10 -17.87
C SER A 119 -3.25 -4.80 -19.31
N LYS A 120 -2.58 -5.41 -20.28
CA LYS A 120 -2.91 -5.28 -21.72
C LYS A 120 -4.35 -5.68 -22.04
N THR A 121 -5.07 -6.28 -21.10
CA THR A 121 -6.47 -6.70 -21.22
C THR A 121 -7.47 -5.58 -20.93
N ASP A 122 -7.08 -4.52 -20.22
CA ASP A 122 -8.01 -3.46 -19.80
C ASP A 122 -8.56 -2.62 -20.95
N GLY A 123 -7.80 -2.49 -22.04
CA GLY A 123 -8.25 -1.78 -23.26
C GLY A 123 -9.38 -2.45 -24.04
N PHE A 124 -9.81 -3.66 -23.65
CA PHE A 124 -10.86 -4.41 -24.34
C PHE A 124 -12.23 -4.32 -23.66
N TRP A 125 -12.30 -3.74 -22.48
CA TRP A 125 -13.55 -3.51 -21.78
C TRP A 125 -14.35 -2.40 -22.48
N LYS A 126 -15.65 -2.61 -22.64
CA LYS A 126 -16.58 -1.64 -23.21
C LYS A 126 -17.72 -1.43 -22.24
N VAL A 127 -18.32 -0.25 -22.28
CA VAL A 127 -19.57 0.00 -21.56
C VAL A 127 -20.59 -1.03 -22.04
N GLY A 128 -21.21 -1.70 -21.08
CA GLY A 128 -22.25 -2.70 -21.34
C GLY A 128 -23.60 -2.06 -21.61
N ASP A 129 -24.64 -2.58 -20.96
CA ASP A 129 -25.99 -2.05 -21.06
C ASP A 129 -26.08 -0.64 -20.45
N ARG A 130 -26.38 0.35 -21.27
CA ARG A 130 -26.52 1.76 -20.86
C ARG A 130 -27.58 1.97 -19.77
N ASP A 131 -28.67 1.25 -19.85
CA ASP A 131 -29.80 1.42 -18.91
C ASP A 131 -29.47 0.88 -17.51
N ARG A 132 -28.44 0.06 -17.41
CA ARG A 132 -27.88 -0.42 -16.14
C ARG A 132 -26.87 0.52 -15.50
N ILE A 133 -26.49 1.62 -16.15
CA ILE A 133 -25.67 2.66 -15.52
C ILE A 133 -26.52 3.33 -14.42
N ARG A 134 -26.01 3.31 -13.19
CA ARG A 134 -26.72 3.82 -12.01
C ARG A 134 -25.99 4.98 -11.38
N LEU A 135 -26.72 6.04 -11.03
CA LEU A 135 -26.20 7.11 -10.20
C LEU A 135 -26.15 6.65 -8.74
N LEU A 136 -24.99 6.76 -8.10
CA LEU A 136 -24.82 6.50 -6.67
C LEU A 136 -24.77 7.80 -5.87
N TYR A 137 -24.19 8.84 -6.44
CA TYR A 137 -24.14 10.17 -5.87
C TYR A 137 -24.08 11.22 -6.98
N GLY A 138 -24.81 12.31 -6.84
CA GLY A 138 -24.74 13.44 -7.77
C GLY A 138 -25.17 14.75 -7.10
N SER A 139 -24.31 15.76 -7.13
CA SER A 139 -24.60 17.04 -6.48
C SER A 139 -23.75 18.17 -7.02
N ASP A 140 -24.31 19.38 -6.95
CA ASP A 140 -23.51 20.59 -7.03
C ASP A 140 -22.77 20.82 -5.69
N ARG A 141 -21.54 21.24 -5.81
CA ARG A 141 -20.67 21.66 -4.72
C ARG A 141 -20.06 23.03 -5.09
N PRO A 142 -19.49 23.78 -4.16
CA PRO A 142 -18.85 25.06 -4.49
C PRO A 142 -17.91 24.95 -5.68
N GLY A 143 -18.23 25.64 -6.77
CA GLY A 143 -17.46 25.66 -8.01
C GLY A 143 -17.52 24.41 -8.90
N ARG A 144 -18.19 23.33 -8.48
CA ARG A 144 -18.16 22.03 -9.19
C ARG A 144 -19.48 21.28 -9.10
N ARG A 145 -19.80 20.54 -10.18
CA ARG A 145 -20.78 19.45 -10.18
C ARG A 145 -20.02 18.14 -10.21
N VAL A 146 -20.39 17.20 -9.35
CA VAL A 146 -19.76 15.89 -9.26
C VAL A 146 -20.79 14.77 -9.29
N ALA A 147 -20.45 13.66 -9.92
CA ALA A 147 -21.27 12.46 -9.97
C ALA A 147 -20.41 11.20 -9.80
N LEU A 148 -20.86 10.28 -8.96
CA LEU A 148 -20.37 8.92 -8.85
C LEU A 148 -21.39 7.99 -9.47
N VAL A 149 -20.99 7.20 -10.44
CA VAL A 149 -21.84 6.27 -11.17
C VAL A 149 -21.27 4.85 -11.13
N ALA A 150 -22.13 3.86 -11.04
CA ALA A 150 -21.80 2.47 -11.29
C ALA A 150 -21.99 2.18 -12.78
N VAL A 151 -20.93 1.74 -13.46
CA VAL A 151 -20.93 1.49 -14.89
C VAL A 151 -20.68 0.01 -15.14
N PRO A 152 -21.62 -0.72 -15.80
CA PRO A 152 -21.38 -2.08 -16.21
C PRO A 152 -20.39 -2.09 -17.37
N LEU A 153 -19.29 -2.81 -17.22
CA LEU A 153 -18.32 -3.06 -18.28
C LEU A 153 -18.46 -4.49 -18.80
N ARG A 154 -18.21 -4.68 -20.10
CA ARG A 154 -18.29 -5.97 -20.77
C ARG A 154 -17.03 -6.26 -21.60
N PHE A 155 -16.53 -7.49 -21.49
CA PHE A 155 -15.50 -8.05 -22.33
C PHE A 155 -15.93 -9.47 -22.77
N GLY A 156 -16.38 -9.61 -24.00
CA GLY A 156 -16.97 -10.87 -24.48
C GLY A 156 -18.20 -11.26 -23.64
N LEU A 157 -18.10 -12.42 -22.96
CA LEU A 157 -19.13 -12.91 -22.03
C LEU A 157 -18.91 -12.45 -20.59
N LEU A 158 -17.76 -11.85 -20.27
CA LEU A 158 -17.45 -11.35 -18.95
C LEU A 158 -18.09 -9.98 -18.75
N THR A 159 -18.64 -9.78 -17.55
CA THR A 159 -19.16 -8.49 -17.11
C THR A 159 -18.58 -8.14 -15.75
N LYS A 160 -18.27 -6.88 -15.53
CA LYS A 160 -17.92 -6.34 -14.21
C LYS A 160 -18.60 -4.98 -14.05
N GLU A 161 -18.86 -4.57 -12.81
CA GLU A 161 -19.20 -3.19 -12.52
C GLU A 161 -17.94 -2.42 -12.10
N THR A 162 -17.87 -1.16 -12.45
CA THR A 162 -16.81 -0.25 -12.02
C THR A 162 -17.45 1.04 -11.51
N LEU A 163 -16.83 1.64 -10.51
CA LEU A 163 -17.29 2.92 -9.94
C LEU A 163 -16.50 4.04 -10.60
N VAL A 164 -17.20 5.01 -11.17
CA VAL A 164 -16.60 6.06 -11.98
C VAL A 164 -17.05 7.43 -11.51
N TRP A 165 -16.07 8.31 -11.33
CA TRP A 165 -16.30 9.71 -11.07
C TRP A 165 -16.40 10.53 -12.36
N TYR A 166 -17.39 11.38 -12.41
CA TYR A 166 -17.53 12.46 -13.38
C TYR A 166 -17.57 13.81 -12.67
N ALA A 167 -16.90 14.80 -13.22
CA ALA A 167 -16.89 16.16 -12.68
C ALA A 167 -17.06 17.19 -13.82
N GLY A 168 -17.65 18.33 -13.47
CA GLY A 168 -17.84 19.48 -14.36
C GLY A 168 -17.93 20.79 -13.55
N PRO A 169 -18.04 21.95 -14.21
CA PRO A 169 -18.35 23.21 -13.53
C PRO A 169 -19.63 23.09 -12.71
N ALA A 170 -19.83 23.98 -11.74
CA ALA A 170 -21.12 24.07 -11.01
C ALA A 170 -22.27 24.35 -11.99
N GLY A 171 -23.37 23.61 -11.82
CA GLY A 171 -24.52 23.72 -12.73
C GLY A 171 -24.33 23.09 -14.11
N ALA A 172 -23.21 22.36 -14.35
CA ALA A 172 -22.93 21.77 -15.66
C ALA A 172 -24.04 20.84 -16.15
N ASP A 173 -24.38 20.95 -17.42
CA ASP A 173 -25.20 19.94 -18.07
C ASP A 173 -24.46 18.60 -18.12
N ALA A 174 -25.21 17.51 -18.19
CA ALA A 174 -24.61 16.17 -18.21
C ALA A 174 -23.59 15.97 -19.36
N GLY A 175 -23.81 16.64 -20.51
CA GLY A 175 -22.88 16.64 -21.64
C GLY A 175 -21.53 17.32 -21.36
N GLN A 176 -21.47 18.22 -20.38
CA GLN A 176 -20.25 18.92 -19.96
C GLN A 176 -19.45 18.17 -18.90
N MET A 177 -20.04 17.11 -18.33
CA MET A 177 -19.35 16.28 -17.35
C MET A 177 -18.19 15.52 -18.00
N ARG A 178 -17.07 15.46 -17.33
CA ARG A 178 -15.86 14.77 -17.81
C ARG A 178 -15.46 13.66 -16.85
N TYR A 179 -14.91 12.59 -17.39
CA TYR A 179 -14.29 11.54 -16.60
C TYR A 179 -13.25 12.13 -15.63
N ALA A 180 -13.35 11.75 -14.37
CA ALA A 180 -12.51 12.27 -13.28
C ALA A 180 -11.74 11.21 -12.52
N GLY A 181 -12.04 9.93 -12.73
CA GLY A 181 -11.39 8.80 -12.10
C GLY A 181 -12.31 7.60 -11.96
N HIS A 182 -11.76 6.43 -11.64
CA HIS A 182 -12.55 5.23 -11.35
C HIS A 182 -11.86 4.35 -10.31
N SER A 183 -12.62 3.44 -9.71
CA SER A 183 -12.08 2.28 -8.98
C SER A 183 -12.35 1.01 -9.78
N GLU A 184 -11.36 0.15 -9.85
CA GLU A 184 -11.50 -1.17 -10.48
C GLU A 184 -12.27 -2.16 -9.59
N ALA A 185 -12.30 -1.91 -8.29
CA ALA A 185 -12.98 -2.73 -7.32
C ALA A 185 -14.41 -2.21 -7.12
N ALA A 186 -15.40 -2.95 -7.62
CA ALA A 186 -16.81 -2.64 -7.36
C ALA A 186 -17.21 -2.86 -5.88
N ASP A 187 -16.36 -3.52 -5.12
CA ASP A 187 -16.49 -3.85 -3.71
C ASP A 187 -15.83 -2.84 -2.77
N ASP A 188 -15.22 -1.77 -3.30
CA ASP A 188 -14.71 -0.69 -2.47
C ASP A 188 -15.84 -0.08 -1.64
N PRO A 189 -15.75 -0.13 -0.30
CA PRO A 189 -16.80 0.39 0.57
C PRO A 189 -16.89 1.92 0.53
N VAL A 190 -15.87 2.59 0.02
CA VAL A 190 -15.76 4.06 0.00
C VAL A 190 -15.10 4.53 -1.28
N MET A 191 -15.69 5.55 -1.89
CA MET A 191 -15.14 6.21 -3.06
C MET A 191 -14.75 7.64 -2.75
N THR A 192 -13.55 8.03 -3.13
CA THR A 192 -13.04 9.39 -2.97
C THR A 192 -12.74 10.03 -4.32
N LEU A 193 -12.98 11.33 -4.41
CA LEU A 193 -12.54 12.16 -5.53
C LEU A 193 -11.84 13.38 -4.97
N MET A 194 -10.61 13.61 -5.42
CA MET A 194 -9.90 14.85 -5.16
C MET A 194 -9.51 15.51 -6.48
N GLN A 195 -9.78 16.78 -6.60
CA GLN A 195 -9.43 17.54 -7.79
C GLN A 195 -8.98 18.95 -7.44
N ALA A 196 -8.06 19.48 -8.27
CA ALA A 196 -7.72 20.90 -8.24
C ALA A 196 -8.94 21.74 -8.62
N GLY A 197 -9.17 22.79 -7.88
CA GLY A 197 -10.13 23.82 -8.21
C GLY A 197 -9.58 24.79 -9.26
N PRO A 198 -10.46 25.60 -9.92
CA PRO A 198 -10.02 26.59 -10.91
C PRO A 198 -9.14 27.69 -10.31
N ASP A 199 -9.27 27.96 -9.01
CA ASP A 199 -8.61 29.05 -8.30
C ASP A 199 -7.34 28.60 -7.56
N GLY A 200 -6.75 27.48 -7.95
CA GLY A 200 -5.56 26.91 -7.30
C GLY A 200 -5.83 26.22 -5.95
N GLY A 201 -7.07 26.22 -5.49
CA GLY A 201 -7.51 25.36 -4.39
C GLY A 201 -7.78 23.93 -4.87
N ALA A 202 -8.18 23.07 -3.95
CA ALA A 202 -8.63 21.73 -4.27
C ALA A 202 -9.92 21.40 -3.48
N PHE A 203 -10.58 20.33 -3.88
CA PHE A 203 -11.70 19.80 -3.11
C PHE A 203 -11.61 18.28 -3.01
N ALA A 204 -12.16 17.77 -1.93
CA ALA A 204 -12.33 16.34 -1.72
C ALA A 204 -13.83 16.02 -1.59
N VAL A 205 -14.26 14.96 -2.26
CA VAL A 205 -15.59 14.36 -2.10
C VAL A 205 -15.41 12.89 -1.71
N VAL A 206 -16.12 12.48 -0.69
CA VAL A 206 -16.07 11.10 -0.18
C VAL A 206 -17.49 10.55 -0.17
N VAL A 207 -17.66 9.37 -0.73
CA VAL A 207 -18.95 8.64 -0.70
C VAL A 207 -18.70 7.28 -0.07
N GLY A 208 -19.19 7.11 1.14
CA GLY A 208 -19.18 5.86 1.90
C GLY A 208 -20.56 5.23 1.99
N PRO A 209 -20.73 4.16 2.77
CA PRO A 209 -22.02 3.51 2.99
C PRO A 209 -23.06 4.49 3.52
N PRO A 210 -24.36 4.33 3.15
CA PRO A 210 -25.42 5.09 3.77
C PRO A 210 -25.46 4.90 5.29
N GLY A 211 -25.74 5.96 6.02
CA GLY A 211 -25.79 5.91 7.48
C GLY A 211 -24.42 6.05 8.17
N SER A 212 -23.31 6.05 7.42
CA SER A 212 -22.00 6.24 8.02
C SER A 212 -21.65 7.71 8.19
N THR A 213 -20.87 8.00 9.25
CA THR A 213 -20.20 9.29 9.43
C THR A 213 -18.99 9.35 8.49
N VAL A 214 -18.78 10.48 7.83
CA VAL A 214 -17.59 10.73 7.01
C VAL A 214 -16.82 11.89 7.60
N THR A 215 -15.57 11.68 7.95
CA THR A 215 -14.66 12.73 8.42
C THR A 215 -13.52 12.88 7.42
N ILE A 216 -13.25 14.09 6.98
CA ILE A 216 -12.12 14.46 6.14
C ILE A 216 -11.20 15.30 6.99
N SER A 217 -9.98 14.86 7.20
CA SER A 217 -8.99 15.52 8.05
C SER A 217 -7.81 15.99 7.21
N GLY A 218 -7.19 17.08 7.65
CA GLY A 218 -5.98 17.63 7.05
C GLY A 218 -4.70 16.91 7.46
N ASP A 219 -3.63 17.68 7.53
CA ASP A 219 -2.31 17.15 7.87
C ASP A 219 -2.29 16.51 9.26
N PRO A 220 -1.61 15.37 9.42
CA PRO A 220 -1.45 14.71 10.68
C PRO A 220 -0.53 15.49 11.61
N ARG A 221 -0.82 15.47 12.91
CA ARG A 221 0.01 16.04 13.95
C ARG A 221 0.50 14.95 14.91
N TYR A 222 1.79 14.71 14.91
CA TYR A 222 2.44 13.81 15.87
C TYR A 222 2.70 14.56 17.17
N THR A 223 1.91 14.29 18.20
CA THR A 223 2.04 15.02 19.47
C THR A 223 3.29 14.60 20.25
N PRO A 224 3.82 15.44 21.15
CA PRO A 224 4.98 15.07 21.96
C PRO A 224 4.72 13.87 22.88
N ARG A 225 3.46 13.52 23.13
CA ARG A 225 3.08 12.33 23.92
C ARG A 225 3.13 11.01 23.11
N GLY A 226 3.50 11.05 21.80
CA GLY A 226 3.50 9.86 20.97
C GLY A 226 2.11 9.43 20.52
N THR A 227 1.21 10.38 20.34
CA THR A 227 -0.11 10.15 19.72
C THR A 227 -0.20 10.86 18.39
N LEU A 228 -0.97 10.28 17.47
CA LEU A 228 -1.31 10.89 16.21
C LEU A 228 -2.69 11.54 16.31
N GLU A 229 -2.76 12.81 15.96
CA GLU A 229 -3.99 13.59 15.94
C GLU A 229 -4.22 14.13 14.53
N TYR A 230 -5.50 14.31 14.18
CA TYR A 230 -5.92 14.88 12.91
C TYR A 230 -6.81 16.10 13.17
N GLU A 231 -6.59 17.14 12.40
CA GLU A 231 -7.51 18.28 12.38
C GLU A 231 -8.61 18.01 11.38
N ASP A 232 -9.86 17.93 11.84
CA ASP A 232 -11.00 17.67 10.99
C ASP A 232 -11.32 18.91 10.16
N ILE A 233 -11.18 18.81 8.84
CA ILE A 233 -11.56 19.86 7.88
C ILE A 233 -13.07 19.85 7.63
N ALA A 234 -13.62 18.63 7.54
CA ALA A 234 -15.04 18.43 7.34
C ALA A 234 -15.53 17.16 8.02
N ARG A 235 -16.72 17.22 8.58
CA ARG A 235 -17.43 16.09 9.16
C ARG A 235 -18.87 16.09 8.67
N ALA A 236 -19.32 14.96 8.17
CA ALA A 236 -20.70 14.75 7.74
C ALA A 236 -21.30 13.57 8.49
N ASP A 237 -22.36 13.81 9.23
CA ASP A 237 -23.03 12.80 10.04
C ASP A 237 -24.09 12.06 9.24
N SER A 238 -24.09 10.73 9.35
CA SER A 238 -25.12 9.79 8.85
C SER A 238 -25.54 9.87 7.37
N SER A 239 -24.98 10.79 6.59
CA SER A 239 -25.26 10.85 5.15
C SER A 239 -24.42 9.87 4.33
N GLY A 240 -23.30 9.43 4.87
CA GLY A 240 -22.27 8.68 4.15
C GLY A 240 -21.58 9.51 3.07
N VAL A 241 -21.72 10.83 3.05
CA VAL A 241 -21.10 11.70 2.04
C VAL A 241 -20.39 12.87 2.72
N GLY A 242 -19.08 12.94 2.53
CA GLY A 242 -18.23 14.05 2.97
C GLY A 242 -17.85 14.97 1.81
N PHE A 243 -17.70 16.25 2.09
CA PHE A 243 -17.14 17.24 1.17
C PHE A 243 -16.26 18.22 1.94
N ALA A 244 -15.06 18.45 1.42
CA ALA A 244 -14.15 19.47 1.96
C ALA A 244 -13.57 20.32 0.84
N VAL A 245 -13.47 21.62 1.08
CA VAL A 245 -12.62 22.51 0.30
C VAL A 245 -11.26 22.51 0.97
N LEU A 246 -10.24 22.17 0.21
CA LEU A 246 -8.88 22.10 0.70
C LEU A 246 -8.18 23.46 0.48
N PRO A 247 -7.23 23.85 1.33
CA PRO A 247 -6.54 25.11 1.24
C PRO A 247 -5.93 25.35 -0.14
N SER A 248 -5.90 26.60 -0.58
CA SER A 248 -5.18 27.01 -1.80
C SER A 248 -3.68 26.79 -1.59
N GLY A 249 -3.04 26.13 -2.52
CA GLY A 249 -1.62 25.84 -2.50
C GLY A 249 -1.34 24.39 -2.91
N PRO A 250 -0.09 24.03 -3.10
CA PRO A 250 0.25 22.64 -3.34
C PRO A 250 -0.12 21.85 -2.10
N LEU A 251 -1.07 20.95 -2.25
CA LEU A 251 -1.39 19.97 -1.21
C LEU A 251 -0.15 19.13 -0.98
N ARG A 252 0.42 19.24 0.19
CA ARG A 252 1.59 18.45 0.56
C ARG A 252 1.23 16.97 0.65
N HIS A 253 -0.02 16.69 1.04
CA HIS A 253 -0.48 15.34 1.32
C HIS A 253 -1.96 15.20 1.01
N GLU A 254 -2.37 13.98 0.69
CA GLU A 254 -3.79 13.63 0.58
C GLU A 254 -4.47 13.72 1.95
N PRO A 255 -5.67 14.29 2.06
CA PRO A 255 -6.38 14.31 3.32
C PRO A 255 -6.67 12.89 3.80
N VAL A 256 -6.73 12.73 5.09
CA VAL A 256 -7.13 11.47 5.73
C VAL A 256 -8.65 11.41 5.75
N VAL A 257 -9.19 10.30 5.25
CA VAL A 257 -10.63 10.03 5.24
C VAL A 257 -10.94 8.92 6.22
N ARG A 258 -11.88 9.18 7.14
CA ARG A 258 -12.42 8.17 8.06
C ARG A 258 -13.91 8.02 7.79
N VAL A 259 -14.38 6.77 7.74
CA VAL A 259 -15.77 6.44 7.47
C VAL A 259 -16.29 5.45 8.50
N GLY A 260 -17.40 5.79 9.16
CA GLY A 260 -17.99 4.99 10.23
C GLY A 260 -17.34 5.20 11.60
N ASP A 261 -17.85 4.49 12.59
CA ASP A 261 -17.39 4.58 13.99
C ASP A 261 -16.08 3.81 14.24
N ASP A 262 -15.75 2.85 13.38
CA ASP A 262 -14.60 1.95 13.52
C ASP A 262 -13.26 2.57 13.11
N ASN A 263 -13.20 3.89 12.92
CA ASN A 263 -11.98 4.61 12.50
C ASN A 263 -11.29 3.98 11.29
N LEU A 264 -12.07 3.49 10.31
CA LEU A 264 -11.53 2.99 9.07
C LEU A 264 -10.81 4.15 8.36
N VAL A 265 -9.51 4.20 8.53
CA VAL A 265 -8.65 5.19 7.86
C VAL A 265 -8.38 4.66 6.47
N LEU A 266 -9.01 5.25 5.48
CA LEU A 266 -8.74 4.92 4.09
C LEU A 266 -7.73 5.91 3.53
N PHE A 267 -6.53 5.43 3.33
CA PHE A 267 -5.54 6.11 2.50
C PHE A 267 -5.76 5.63 1.07
N GLN A 268 -6.30 6.45 0.23
CA GLN A 268 -6.15 6.20 -1.21
C GLN A 268 -4.81 6.78 -1.64
N GLY A 269 -3.81 5.90 -1.67
CA GLY A 269 -2.55 6.19 -2.34
C GLY A 269 -2.79 6.42 -3.82
N GLY A 270 -2.39 7.58 -4.30
CA GLY A 270 -2.04 7.75 -5.70
C GLY A 270 -3.17 7.74 -6.71
N LEU A 271 -4.03 8.75 -6.70
CA LEU A 271 -4.56 9.23 -7.97
C LEU A 271 -3.39 9.92 -8.70
N GLY A 272 -2.68 9.18 -9.54
CA GLY A 272 -1.63 9.71 -10.38
C GLY A 272 -2.16 10.90 -11.17
N GLY A 273 -1.59 12.09 -10.96
CA GLY A 273 -1.90 13.29 -11.72
C GLY A 273 -2.77 14.32 -11.01
N GLY A 274 -3.03 14.18 -9.70
CA GLY A 274 -3.62 15.25 -8.91
C GLY A 274 -2.62 16.40 -8.64
N PRO A 275 -3.07 17.50 -8.01
CA PRO A 275 -2.23 18.64 -7.63
C PRO A 275 -1.19 18.32 -6.54
N TYR A 276 -0.99 17.07 -6.26
CA TYR A 276 0.06 16.50 -5.41
C TYR A 276 1.43 16.44 -6.09
N ALA A 277 1.74 17.37 -6.97
CA ALA A 277 3.15 17.63 -7.21
C ALA A 277 3.70 18.03 -5.85
N GLY A 278 4.08 17.01 -5.07
CA GLY A 278 4.70 17.19 -3.79
C GLY A 278 5.72 18.29 -3.96
N ILE A 279 5.79 19.18 -3.02
CA ILE A 279 6.95 20.07 -2.98
C ILE A 279 8.08 19.11 -2.65
N ASP A 280 8.64 18.50 -3.71
CA ASP A 280 9.87 17.76 -3.56
C ASP A 280 10.86 18.72 -2.89
N PRO A 281 11.43 18.33 -1.74
CA PRO A 281 12.40 19.17 -1.09
C PRO A 281 13.47 19.54 -2.11
N THR A 282 13.90 20.79 -2.13
CA THR A 282 15.02 21.16 -2.98
C THR A 282 16.21 20.26 -2.64
N ALA A 283 17.03 19.95 -3.62
CA ALA A 283 18.24 19.14 -3.39
C ALA A 283 19.08 19.70 -2.22
N ARG A 284 19.13 21.01 -2.08
CA ARG A 284 19.86 21.69 -0.99
C ARG A 284 19.23 21.44 0.40
N GLU A 285 17.91 21.51 0.52
CA GLU A 285 17.22 21.25 1.80
C GLU A 285 17.44 19.80 2.23
N MET A 286 17.33 18.87 1.27
CA MET A 286 17.61 17.47 1.53
C MET A 286 19.06 17.24 1.94
N ASP A 287 20.06 17.86 1.28
CA ASP A 287 21.48 17.72 1.62
C ASP A 287 21.80 18.22 3.03
N VAL A 288 21.18 19.33 3.46
CA VAL A 288 21.31 19.85 4.83
C VAL A 288 20.73 18.84 5.82
N LEU A 289 19.53 18.31 5.55
CA LEU A 289 18.88 17.30 6.39
C LEU A 289 19.74 16.04 6.52
N LEU A 290 20.24 15.51 5.40
CA LEU A 290 21.04 14.27 5.37
C LEU A 290 22.39 14.44 6.07
N THR A 291 23.02 15.61 5.94
CA THR A 291 24.26 15.93 6.67
C THR A 291 24.02 15.93 8.17
N ALA A 292 22.89 16.46 8.61
CA ALA A 292 22.50 16.44 10.03
C ALA A 292 22.12 15.02 10.50
N ALA A 293 21.45 14.24 9.66
CA ALA A 293 20.98 12.89 9.97
C ALA A 293 22.10 11.91 10.33
N ARG A 294 23.29 12.10 9.80
CA ARG A 294 24.46 11.24 10.05
C ARG A 294 25.12 11.44 11.40
N ARG A 295 24.85 12.56 12.06
CA ARG A 295 25.51 12.89 13.33
C ARG A 295 25.10 11.89 14.41
N GLY A 296 26.07 11.15 14.94
CA GLY A 296 25.85 10.14 15.96
C GLY A 296 25.31 8.80 15.43
N ALA A 297 25.29 8.61 14.10
CA ALA A 297 24.99 7.31 13.50
C ALA A 297 26.00 6.23 13.95
N ARG A 298 25.52 5.03 14.22
CA ARG A 298 26.32 3.89 14.65
C ARG A 298 26.25 2.78 13.62
N GLY A 299 27.27 1.91 13.64
CA GLY A 299 27.37 0.79 12.71
C GLY A 299 28.11 1.16 11.43
N THR A 300 27.76 0.52 10.32
CA THR A 300 28.37 0.74 9.01
C THR A 300 27.78 1.98 8.35
N PRO A 301 28.58 2.97 7.90
CA PRO A 301 28.06 4.14 7.23
C PRO A 301 27.23 3.78 5.99
N MET A 302 26.08 4.39 5.86
CA MET A 302 25.19 4.23 4.71
C MET A 302 25.65 5.13 3.55
N ALA A 303 25.55 4.63 2.30
CA ALA A 303 25.80 5.40 1.11
C ALA A 303 24.83 6.60 1.00
N ASP A 304 25.26 7.69 0.32
CA ASP A 304 24.46 8.91 0.20
C ASP A 304 23.13 8.67 -0.53
N ALA A 305 23.14 7.85 -1.57
CA ALA A 305 21.94 7.50 -2.33
C ALA A 305 20.94 6.76 -1.43
N ASP A 306 21.42 5.75 -0.70
CA ASP A 306 20.60 4.96 0.20
C ASP A 306 20.00 5.80 1.33
N LEU A 307 20.80 6.69 1.93
CA LEU A 307 20.31 7.59 2.98
C LEU A 307 19.26 8.56 2.45
N ARG A 308 19.44 9.06 1.23
CA ARG A 308 18.47 9.94 0.57
C ARG A 308 17.13 9.22 0.38
N ASP A 309 17.18 7.99 -0.12
CA ASP A 309 15.98 7.20 -0.38
C ASP A 309 15.22 6.88 0.91
N VAL A 310 15.91 6.37 1.94
CA VAL A 310 15.24 6.02 3.21
C VAL A 310 14.69 7.23 3.94
N ALA A 311 15.41 8.37 3.93
CA ALA A 311 14.94 9.61 4.55
C ALA A 311 13.76 10.20 3.77
N GLY A 312 13.85 10.22 2.43
CA GLY A 312 12.77 10.67 1.55
C GLY A 312 11.52 9.86 1.74
N TRP A 313 11.67 8.52 1.75
CA TRP A 313 10.55 7.62 1.98
C TRP A 313 9.92 7.82 3.37
N ALA A 314 10.73 7.94 4.43
CA ALA A 314 10.21 8.13 5.79
C ALA A 314 9.47 9.47 5.96
N LEU A 315 9.94 10.53 5.30
CA LEU A 315 9.23 11.82 5.27
C LEU A 315 7.91 11.72 4.51
N LEU A 316 7.90 11.03 3.38
CA LEU A 316 6.69 10.81 2.59
C LEU A 316 5.66 9.98 3.36
N ASP A 317 6.07 8.86 3.94
CA ASP A 317 5.21 7.96 4.71
C ASP A 317 4.63 8.65 5.95
N SER A 318 5.44 9.45 6.66
CA SER A 318 4.98 10.22 7.81
C SER A 318 4.25 11.51 7.46
N ARG A 319 4.18 11.86 6.18
CA ARG A 319 3.61 13.12 5.68
C ARG A 319 4.23 14.37 6.32
N LEU A 320 5.52 14.32 6.60
CA LEU A 320 6.23 15.43 7.23
C LEU A 320 7.02 16.25 6.20
N PRO A 321 6.95 17.58 6.26
CA PRO A 321 7.78 18.44 5.42
C PRO A 321 9.24 18.35 5.87
N VAL A 322 10.19 18.60 4.95
CA VAL A 322 11.61 18.70 5.31
C VAL A 322 11.84 19.86 6.30
N ALA A 323 11.21 21.00 6.03
CA ALA A 323 11.29 22.16 6.91
C ALA A 323 10.66 21.87 8.28
N GLY A 324 11.40 22.08 9.36
CA GLY A 324 10.94 21.82 10.73
C GLY A 324 10.94 20.35 11.15
N THR A 325 11.46 19.45 10.29
CA THR A 325 11.59 18.03 10.63
C THR A 325 13.07 17.67 10.83
N THR A 326 13.34 16.90 11.86
CA THR A 326 14.66 16.32 12.14
C THR A 326 14.66 14.85 11.74
N VAL A 327 15.65 14.44 10.95
CA VAL A 327 15.93 13.03 10.67
C VAL A 327 17.26 12.66 11.33
N ARG A 328 17.33 11.50 11.96
CA ARG A 328 18.57 10.96 12.56
C ARG A 328 18.70 9.48 12.25
N VAL A 329 19.86 9.07 11.75
CA VAL A 329 20.22 7.66 11.65
C VAL A 329 20.70 7.20 13.03
N ARG A 330 19.94 6.29 13.66
CA ARG A 330 20.30 5.70 14.95
C ARG A 330 21.32 4.58 14.80
N TRP A 331 21.17 3.82 13.74
CA TRP A 331 22.02 2.69 13.39
C TRP A 331 21.91 2.38 11.89
N SER A 332 23.00 1.90 11.29
CA SER A 332 23.00 1.29 9.97
C SER A 332 23.97 0.10 9.91
N GLY A 333 23.66 -0.86 9.07
CA GLY A 333 24.40 -2.11 8.96
C GLY A 333 23.86 -3.01 7.88
N THR A 334 23.89 -4.32 8.11
CA THR A 334 23.31 -5.30 7.18
C THR A 334 22.32 -6.21 7.88
N GLU A 335 21.30 -6.62 7.14
CA GLU A 335 20.33 -7.62 7.55
C GLU A 335 20.04 -8.58 6.38
N GLY A 336 20.25 -9.87 6.62
CA GLY A 336 20.13 -10.87 5.54
C GLY A 336 21.08 -10.61 4.34
N GLY A 337 22.22 -9.94 4.57
CA GLY A 337 23.18 -9.56 3.52
C GLY A 337 22.81 -8.29 2.75
N ARG A 338 21.71 -7.60 3.10
CA ARG A 338 21.28 -6.33 2.51
C ARG A 338 21.54 -5.16 3.45
N PRO A 339 21.77 -3.93 2.94
CA PRO A 339 21.80 -2.74 3.76
C PRO A 339 20.53 -2.62 4.60
N ALA A 340 20.70 -2.20 5.86
CA ALA A 340 19.58 -1.98 6.78
C ALA A 340 19.86 -0.76 7.65
N ALA A 341 18.81 -0.06 8.07
CA ALA A 341 18.94 1.12 8.90
C ALA A 341 17.78 1.24 9.90
N LEU A 342 18.10 1.81 11.06
CA LEU A 342 17.12 2.42 11.96
C LEU A 342 17.30 3.93 11.91
N LEU A 343 16.28 4.63 11.47
CA LEU A 343 16.23 6.09 11.51
C LEU A 343 15.07 6.58 12.35
N THR A 344 15.17 7.81 12.81
CA THR A 344 14.08 8.50 13.49
C THR A 344 13.74 9.78 12.76
N VAL A 345 12.45 10.06 12.64
CA VAL A 345 11.90 11.30 12.07
C VAL A 345 11.11 12.00 13.15
N GLN A 346 11.34 13.29 13.35
CA GLN A 346 10.68 14.07 14.39
C GLN A 346 10.30 15.46 13.87
N PRO A 347 9.00 15.80 13.82
CA PRO A 347 8.58 17.18 13.58
C PRO A 347 8.91 18.06 14.77
N ALA A 348 9.06 19.37 14.55
CA ALA A 348 9.34 20.33 15.63
C ALA A 348 8.29 20.22 16.75
N GLY A 349 8.77 19.96 17.98
CA GLY A 349 7.92 19.81 19.16
C GLY A 349 7.00 18.56 19.16
N GLY A 350 7.15 17.67 18.22
CA GLY A 350 6.31 16.46 18.08
C GLY A 350 6.95 15.18 18.59
N GLY A 351 6.20 14.09 18.50
CA GLY A 351 6.66 12.73 18.78
C GLY A 351 7.76 12.27 17.82
N VAL A 352 8.42 11.18 18.14
CA VAL A 352 9.52 10.61 17.35
C VAL A 352 9.02 9.35 16.67
N ILE A 353 9.13 9.31 15.35
CA ILE A 353 8.77 8.14 14.57
C ILE A 353 10.06 7.36 14.27
N ALA A 354 10.13 6.11 14.70
CA ALA A 354 11.21 5.20 14.39
C ALA A 354 10.85 4.34 13.18
N TYR A 355 11.75 4.30 12.20
CA TYR A 355 11.66 3.47 11.01
C TYR A 355 12.82 2.48 10.98
N ALA A 356 12.52 1.19 10.87
CA ALA A 356 13.50 0.20 10.47
C ALA A 356 13.25 -0.20 9.01
N MET A 357 14.28 -0.13 8.20
CA MET A 357 14.22 -0.38 6.77
C MET A 357 15.39 -1.23 6.32
N HIS A 358 15.17 -2.07 5.30
CA HIS A 358 16.22 -2.86 4.66
C HIS A 358 16.07 -2.79 3.14
N GLY A 359 17.18 -2.90 2.41
CA GLY A 359 17.19 -2.81 0.96
C GLY A 359 18.32 -1.91 0.46
N ASP A 360 18.23 -1.49 -0.78
CA ASP A 360 19.14 -0.52 -1.40
C ASP A 360 18.41 0.28 -2.49
N HIS A 361 19.05 1.34 -2.98
CA HIS A 361 18.52 2.22 -4.03
C HIS A 361 18.28 1.51 -5.38
N ARG A 362 18.78 0.30 -5.61
CA ARG A 362 18.63 -0.46 -6.85
C ARG A 362 17.47 -1.42 -6.81
N THR A 363 17.27 -2.07 -5.66
CA THR A 363 16.25 -3.10 -5.45
C THR A 363 15.02 -2.56 -4.72
N GLY A 364 15.09 -1.32 -4.22
CA GLY A 364 14.08 -0.72 -3.39
C GLY A 364 14.26 -1.04 -1.91
N TRP A 365 13.53 -0.29 -1.07
CA TRP A 365 13.56 -0.39 0.38
C TRP A 365 12.30 -1.05 0.90
N GLY A 366 12.45 -2.06 1.76
CA GLY A 366 11.39 -2.65 2.55
C GLY A 366 11.32 -2.02 3.93
N VAL A 367 10.13 -1.94 4.50
CA VAL A 367 9.88 -1.39 5.84
C VAL A 367 9.54 -2.52 6.80
N ASP A 368 10.30 -2.62 7.88
CA ASP A 368 10.10 -3.64 8.92
C ASP A 368 9.47 -3.06 10.19
N LEU A 369 9.60 -1.74 10.39
CA LEU A 369 9.07 -1.03 11.54
C LEU A 369 8.64 0.37 11.18
N ARG A 370 7.45 0.76 11.67
CA ARG A 370 6.98 2.13 11.83
C ARG A 370 6.47 2.26 13.27
N LEU A 371 7.15 3.02 14.12
CA LEU A 371 6.80 3.10 15.54
C LEU A 371 6.83 4.53 16.05
N LEU A 372 5.69 5.04 16.46
CA LEU A 372 5.58 6.36 17.09
C LEU A 372 5.92 6.27 18.57
N LEU A 373 6.88 7.08 18.99
CA LEU A 373 7.38 7.18 20.37
C LEU A 373 7.04 8.56 20.95
N PRO A 374 6.82 8.66 22.28
CA PRO A 374 6.83 9.95 22.95
C PRO A 374 8.15 10.68 22.72
N ALA A 375 8.12 12.00 22.59
CA ALA A 375 9.33 12.82 22.41
C ALA A 375 10.27 12.69 23.63
N GLU A 376 9.68 12.67 24.82
CA GLU A 376 10.42 12.49 26.05
C GLU A 376 11.02 11.09 26.15
N GLY A 377 12.32 11.02 26.31
CA GLY A 377 13.07 9.79 26.47
C GLY A 377 13.14 8.90 25.22
N ALA A 378 12.73 9.37 24.04
CA ALA A 378 12.78 8.58 22.81
C ALA A 378 14.20 8.07 22.47
N ASP A 379 15.22 8.87 22.72
CA ASP A 379 16.63 8.57 22.51
C ASP A 379 17.22 7.58 23.54
N ARG A 380 16.55 7.43 24.68
CA ARG A 380 16.91 6.51 25.78
C ARG A 380 16.19 5.16 25.66
N ARG A 381 15.24 5.00 24.72
CA ARG A 381 14.49 3.76 24.52
C ARG A 381 15.21 2.81 23.58
N PRO A 382 15.26 1.51 23.88
CA PRO A 382 15.69 0.50 22.91
C PRO A 382 14.62 0.39 21.81
N VAL A 383 15.03 0.14 20.58
CA VAL A 383 14.09 -0.12 19.47
C VAL A 383 14.36 -1.51 18.93
N GLY A 384 13.31 -2.28 18.71
CA GLY A 384 13.41 -3.60 18.12
C GLY A 384 12.34 -3.88 17.08
N TRP A 385 12.71 -4.67 16.08
CA TRP A 385 11.79 -5.09 15.02
C TRP A 385 12.01 -6.55 14.63
N ARG A 386 10.97 -7.16 14.10
CA ARG A 386 10.97 -8.55 13.65
C ARG A 386 11.60 -8.66 12.27
N ILE A 387 12.60 -9.54 12.13
CA ILE A 387 13.30 -9.75 10.87
C ILE A 387 12.46 -10.64 9.94
N ARG A 388 12.34 -10.25 8.68
CA ARG A 388 11.70 -11.04 7.62
C ARG A 388 12.74 -11.87 6.86
N ALA A 389 12.38 -13.08 6.42
CA ALA A 389 13.34 -14.01 5.80
C ALA A 389 13.88 -13.53 4.44
N ASP A 390 13.14 -12.70 3.70
CA ASP A 390 13.44 -12.30 2.32
C ASP A 390 12.98 -10.92 1.91
N GLY A 391 12.87 -10.05 2.90
CA GLY A 391 12.59 -8.63 2.60
C GLY A 391 11.16 -8.27 2.29
N GLY A 392 10.16 -9.06 2.69
CA GLY A 392 8.82 -8.48 2.68
C GLY A 392 7.63 -9.40 2.54
N THR A 393 7.74 -10.55 1.88
CA THR A 393 6.58 -11.39 1.57
C THR A 393 6.42 -12.62 2.47
N ARG A 394 7.47 -13.03 3.18
CA ARG A 394 7.45 -14.20 4.05
C ARG A 394 7.16 -13.84 5.51
N PRO A 395 6.59 -14.79 6.27
CA PRO A 395 6.36 -14.59 7.69
C PRO A 395 7.69 -14.30 8.44
N PRO A 396 7.64 -13.59 9.58
CA PRO A 396 8.82 -13.25 10.37
C PRO A 396 9.56 -14.52 10.83
N THR A 397 10.88 -14.41 10.89
CA THR A 397 11.78 -15.55 11.21
C THR A 397 11.78 -15.95 12.68
N GLY A 398 11.05 -15.26 13.56
CA GLY A 398 11.20 -15.38 15.01
C GLY A 398 12.46 -14.71 15.55
N GLN A 399 13.22 -14.00 14.72
CA GLN A 399 14.33 -13.16 15.15
C GLN A 399 13.90 -11.70 15.25
N VAL A 400 14.43 -11.01 16.26
CA VAL A 400 14.21 -9.58 16.51
C VAL A 400 15.58 -8.90 16.50
N ARG A 401 15.74 -7.91 15.63
CA ARG A 401 16.85 -6.96 15.70
C ARG A 401 16.59 -6.00 16.84
N VAL A 402 17.63 -5.67 17.59
CA VAL A 402 17.57 -4.76 18.74
C VAL A 402 18.65 -3.71 18.60
N ILE A 403 18.30 -2.45 18.71
CA ILE A 403 19.22 -1.32 18.77
C ILE A 403 19.06 -0.66 20.14
N ALA A 404 20.10 -0.71 20.93
CA ALA A 404 20.12 -0.11 22.25
C ALA A 404 20.40 1.40 22.16
N PRO A 405 19.92 2.20 23.13
CA PRO A 405 20.36 3.60 23.26
C PRO A 405 21.89 3.68 23.51
N PRO A 406 22.53 4.82 23.19
CA PRO A 406 23.98 5.00 23.36
C PRO A 406 24.47 4.68 24.78
N ASP A 407 23.72 5.14 25.79
CA ASP A 407 24.08 5.06 27.21
C ASP A 407 23.70 3.72 27.85
N ALA A 408 23.11 2.79 27.08
CA ALA A 408 22.73 1.49 27.62
C ALA A 408 23.97 0.62 27.88
N ALA A 409 24.08 0.13 29.10
CA ALA A 409 25.04 -0.91 29.47
C ALA A 409 24.48 -2.30 29.13
N ARG A 410 23.17 -2.48 29.20
CA ARG A 410 22.49 -3.74 28.97
C ARG A 410 21.09 -3.53 28.38
N VAL A 411 20.66 -4.46 27.56
CA VAL A 411 19.25 -4.58 27.12
C VAL A 411 18.77 -5.99 27.46
N THR A 412 17.53 -6.09 27.92
CA THR A 412 16.83 -7.36 28.11
C THR A 412 15.59 -7.41 27.24
N VAL A 413 15.19 -8.62 26.86
CA VAL A 413 13.89 -8.91 26.26
C VAL A 413 13.04 -9.73 27.21
N THR A 414 11.80 -9.33 27.42
CA THR A 414 10.78 -10.09 28.14
C THR A 414 9.72 -10.55 27.15
N VAL A 415 9.49 -11.87 27.04
CA VAL A 415 8.55 -12.47 26.09
C VAL A 415 7.39 -13.09 26.85
N GLY A 416 6.14 -12.73 26.54
CA GLY A 416 4.94 -13.32 27.12
C GLY A 416 4.89 -13.27 28.67
N GLY A 417 5.59 -12.31 29.30
CA GLY A 417 5.68 -12.22 30.76
C GLY A 417 6.69 -13.18 31.43
N ALA A 418 7.50 -13.90 30.63
CA ALA A 418 8.59 -14.73 31.15
C ALA A 418 9.73 -13.89 31.77
N SER A 419 10.69 -14.53 32.40
CA SER A 419 11.87 -13.85 32.95
C SER A 419 12.66 -13.11 31.85
N PRO A 420 13.17 -11.89 32.13
CA PRO A 420 13.96 -11.14 31.20
C PRO A 420 15.24 -11.87 30.76
N VAL A 421 15.52 -11.91 29.47
CA VAL A 421 16.72 -12.49 28.88
C VAL A 421 17.61 -11.38 28.35
N ALA A 422 18.92 -11.42 28.66
CA ALA A 422 19.86 -10.42 28.18
C ALA A 422 20.08 -10.58 26.66
N VAL A 423 20.12 -9.45 25.95
CA VAL A 423 20.46 -9.40 24.52
C VAL A 423 21.96 -9.11 24.41
N ALA A 424 22.68 -9.97 23.67
CA ALA A 424 24.09 -9.73 23.35
C ALA A 424 24.17 -8.56 22.35
N LEU A 425 24.87 -7.50 22.72
CA LEU A 425 25.08 -6.30 21.91
C LEU A 425 26.52 -6.25 21.40
N ASP A 426 26.69 -5.85 20.16
CA ASP A 426 27.99 -5.55 19.55
C ASP A 426 28.48 -4.14 19.92
N ALA A 427 29.63 -3.72 19.37
CA ALA A 427 30.21 -2.41 19.58
C ALA A 427 29.33 -1.26 19.07
N SER A 428 28.46 -1.51 18.10
CA SER A 428 27.49 -0.53 17.59
C SER A 428 26.21 -0.45 18.45
N LYS A 429 26.16 -1.19 19.55
CA LYS A 429 24.98 -1.36 20.40
C LYS A 429 23.80 -2.02 19.68
N ALA A 430 24.08 -2.82 18.66
CA ALA A 430 23.11 -3.65 17.98
C ALA A 430 23.19 -5.11 18.43
N GLY A 431 22.08 -5.81 18.41
CA GLY A 431 22.02 -7.22 18.74
C GLY A 431 20.85 -7.92 18.06
N THR A 432 20.77 -9.23 18.24
CA THR A 432 19.65 -10.05 17.75
C THR A 432 19.24 -11.00 18.85
N THR A 433 17.93 -11.19 19.00
CA THR A 433 17.36 -12.12 19.98
C THR A 433 16.22 -12.91 19.33
N ARG A 434 15.77 -14.00 19.97
CA ARG A 434 14.63 -14.79 19.51
C ARG A 434 13.37 -14.40 20.27
N VAL A 435 12.32 -14.15 19.50
CA VAL A 435 10.96 -13.88 20.01
C VAL A 435 9.99 -14.62 19.09
N PRO A 436 9.20 -15.56 19.58
CA PRO A 436 8.18 -16.22 18.77
C PRO A 436 7.28 -15.19 18.05
N PRO A 437 6.90 -15.41 16.77
CA PRO A 437 6.17 -14.42 15.97
C PRO A 437 4.85 -13.96 16.58
N ASP A 438 4.18 -14.85 17.28
CA ASP A 438 2.84 -14.68 17.88
C ASP A 438 2.88 -14.17 19.33
N GLN A 439 4.06 -14.04 19.93
CA GLN A 439 4.18 -13.61 21.32
C GLN A 439 4.53 -12.13 21.45
N PRO A 440 3.87 -11.40 22.38
CA PRO A 440 4.27 -10.04 22.71
C PRO A 440 5.63 -10.05 23.42
N ALA A 441 6.43 -9.04 23.12
CA ALA A 441 7.71 -8.87 23.79
C ALA A 441 7.98 -7.41 24.09
N THR A 442 8.75 -7.16 25.16
CA THR A 442 9.19 -5.83 25.59
C THR A 442 10.70 -5.81 25.75
N LEU A 443 11.35 -4.82 25.17
CA LEU A 443 12.76 -4.52 25.37
C LEU A 443 12.91 -3.50 26.49
N THR A 444 13.86 -3.73 27.40
CA THR A 444 14.19 -2.78 28.47
C THR A 444 15.69 -2.51 28.45
N ALA A 445 16.04 -1.23 28.37
CA ALA A 445 17.44 -0.77 28.43
C ALA A 445 17.79 -0.29 29.85
N TYR A 446 19.01 -0.62 30.27
CA TYR A 446 19.54 -0.26 31.61
C TYR A 446 20.85 0.49 31.44
N ALA A 447 21.04 1.51 32.28
CA ALA A 447 22.30 2.19 32.43
C ALA A 447 23.34 1.33 33.22
N THR A 448 24.57 1.83 33.34
CA THR A 448 25.65 1.13 34.04
C THR A 448 25.38 0.95 35.53
N ASP A 449 24.64 1.87 36.14
CA ASP A 449 24.19 1.79 37.53
C ASP A 449 22.99 0.87 37.77
N GLY A 450 22.47 0.26 36.70
CA GLY A 450 21.29 -0.61 36.74
C GLY A 450 19.96 0.10 36.65
N SER A 451 19.93 1.42 36.58
CA SER A 451 18.68 2.18 36.39
C SER A 451 18.08 1.93 35.02
N VAL A 452 16.76 1.94 34.93
CA VAL A 452 16.04 1.77 33.65
C VAL A 452 16.14 3.06 32.85
N LEU A 453 16.69 2.97 31.65
CA LEU A 453 16.71 4.07 30.67
C LEU A 453 15.37 4.24 29.97
N GLY A 454 14.77 3.13 29.58
CA GLY A 454 13.47 3.09 28.92
C GLY A 454 13.09 1.69 28.50
N ALA A 455 11.81 1.53 28.18
CA ALA A 455 11.26 0.28 27.66
C ALA A 455 10.44 0.54 26.39
N THR A 456 10.41 -0.46 25.49
CA THR A 456 9.69 -0.36 24.22
C THR A 456 9.13 -1.73 23.85
N PRO A 457 7.87 -1.86 23.47
CA PRO A 457 7.34 -3.10 22.93
C PRO A 457 8.01 -3.43 21.59
N VAL A 458 8.12 -4.71 21.28
CA VAL A 458 8.45 -5.19 19.92
C VAL A 458 7.13 -5.36 19.19
N PRO A 459 6.80 -4.49 18.24
CA PRO A 459 5.52 -4.60 17.54
C PRO A 459 5.45 -5.86 16.68
N PRO A 460 4.23 -6.34 16.39
CA PRO A 460 4.03 -7.33 15.34
C PRO A 460 4.52 -6.76 14.01
N VAL A 461 4.74 -7.65 13.02
CA VAL A 461 5.01 -7.19 11.66
C VAL A 461 3.76 -6.52 11.12
N GLU A 462 3.90 -5.29 10.68
CA GLU A 462 2.82 -4.54 10.05
C GLU A 462 2.61 -5.06 8.63
N THR A 463 1.44 -5.61 8.36
CA THR A 463 1.05 -6.15 7.04
C THR A 463 0.20 -5.16 6.27
N ASP A 464 -0.47 -4.26 6.96
CA ASP A 464 -1.24 -3.16 6.39
C ASP A 464 -0.53 -1.83 6.65
N MET A 465 0.03 -1.26 5.58
CA MET A 465 0.75 0.01 5.61
C MET A 465 -0.15 1.18 5.15
N SER A 466 -1.45 0.99 5.06
CA SER A 466 -2.39 2.02 4.60
C SER A 466 -2.53 3.20 5.59
N GLY A 467 -2.31 2.94 6.89
CA GLY A 467 -2.33 3.96 7.93
C GLY A 467 -1.00 4.69 8.12
N LEU A 468 -1.03 5.84 8.82
CA LEU A 468 0.18 6.54 9.25
C LEU A 468 0.82 5.86 10.47
N PRO A 469 2.13 6.08 10.72
CA PRO A 469 2.77 5.62 11.95
C PRO A 469 2.03 6.15 13.20
N GLY A 470 1.60 5.25 14.07
CA GLY A 470 0.85 5.60 15.28
C GLY A 470 -0.68 5.58 15.15
N ASP A 471 -1.25 5.35 13.97
CA ASP A 471 -2.69 5.12 13.81
C ASP A 471 -3.13 3.86 14.56
N SER A 472 -2.41 2.78 14.38
CA SER A 472 -2.67 1.55 15.11
C SER A 472 -2.06 1.60 16.52
N PRO A 473 -2.73 1.06 17.57
CA PRO A 473 -2.11 0.86 18.87
C PRO A 473 -0.82 0.05 18.84
N ALA A 474 -0.67 -0.86 17.86
CA ALA A 474 0.54 -1.65 17.68
C ALA A 474 1.73 -0.85 17.16
N THR A 475 1.49 0.31 16.54
CA THR A 475 2.53 1.18 15.96
C THR A 475 2.83 2.41 16.80
N ARG A 476 2.40 2.45 18.08
CA ARG A 476 2.71 3.54 19.01
C ARG A 476 3.08 3.03 20.38
N VAL A 477 3.91 3.80 21.06
CA VAL A 477 4.24 3.61 22.49
C VAL A 477 3.51 4.69 23.27
N THR A 478 2.64 4.29 24.16
CA THR A 478 2.04 5.20 25.14
C THR A 478 3.03 5.48 26.26
N PRO A 479 3.01 6.69 26.87
CA PRO A 479 3.85 7.06 28.00
C PRO A 479 3.72 6.13 29.20
#